data_5df6a261db1e3a444b78667f96ab3808
#
_entry.id   5df6a261db1e3a444b78667f96ab3808
#
_cell.length_a   1.000
_cell.length_b   1.000
_cell.length_c   1.000
_cell.angle_alpha   90.00
_cell.angle_beta   90.00
_cell.angle_gamma   90.00
#
_symmetry.space_group_name_H-M   'P 1'
#
loop_
_entity.id
_entity.type
_entity.pdbx_description
1 polymer ?
#
loop_
_entity_poly.entity_id
_entity_poly.type
_entity_poly.pdbx_seq_one_letter_code
_entity_poly.pdbx_strand_id
1 'polypeptide(L)'
;KTAWPPTYLRAVPFMTDSMCVITAPDHPLASAKSVSLTELSRFPFLMREKGSAGRELLDAAFSLQQITVSPRWESTSTQALVKAVAEGLGVSVLPYLLVKKDIEEGTVRQIPLDQPIRRNLNVIYHKSKFLTDNMRAFIDLCKKYGKSAK
;
A
#
# COMPACT_ATOMS: atom_id res chain seq x y z
N LYS A 1 5.47 -22.45 -4.33
CA LYS A 1 5.27 -20.99 -4.66
C LYS A 1 5.64 -20.80 -6.12
N THR A 2 4.68 -20.48 -6.96
CA THR A 2 4.92 -20.17 -8.37
C THR A 2 5.78 -18.91 -8.45
N ALA A 3 6.91 -18.97 -9.17
CA ALA A 3 7.80 -17.82 -9.30
C ALA A 3 7.07 -16.64 -9.98
N TRP A 4 7.23 -15.44 -9.44
CA TRP A 4 6.70 -14.20 -10.03
C TRP A 4 7.79 -13.47 -10.82
N PRO A 5 7.51 -12.99 -12.03
CA PRO A 5 6.31 -13.24 -12.83
C PRO A 5 6.28 -14.66 -13.41
N PRO A 6 5.10 -15.22 -13.71
CA PRO A 6 4.98 -16.48 -14.42
C PRO A 6 5.80 -16.48 -15.73
N THR A 7 6.29 -17.64 -16.16
CA THR A 7 7.21 -17.75 -17.31
C THR A 7 6.67 -17.18 -18.62
N TYR A 8 5.36 -17.14 -18.79
CA TYR A 8 4.68 -16.58 -19.97
C TYR A 8 4.42 -15.06 -19.88
N LEU A 9 4.67 -14.42 -18.73
CA LEU A 9 4.53 -12.98 -18.56
C LEU A 9 5.88 -12.26 -18.56
N ARG A 10 5.86 -11.02 -18.99
CA ARG A 10 6.92 -10.04 -18.80
C ARG A 10 6.43 -8.95 -17.86
N ALA A 11 7.19 -8.69 -16.81
CA ALA A 11 6.96 -7.58 -15.89
C ALA A 11 8.05 -6.53 -16.09
N VAL A 12 7.63 -5.28 -16.29
CA VAL A 12 8.52 -4.13 -16.44
C VAL A 12 8.28 -3.23 -15.23
N PRO A 13 9.17 -3.25 -14.22
CA PRO A 13 9.02 -2.38 -13.06
C PRO A 13 9.23 -0.92 -13.48
N PHE A 14 8.39 -0.01 -12.96
CA PHE A 14 8.51 1.40 -13.27
C PHE A 14 8.48 2.30 -12.03
N MET A 15 7.92 1.84 -10.91
CA MET A 15 7.86 2.63 -9.69
C MET A 15 7.87 1.72 -8.47
N THR A 16 8.43 2.23 -7.37
CA THR A 16 8.32 1.63 -6.03
C THR A 16 7.42 2.51 -5.18
N ASP A 17 6.52 1.89 -4.44
CA ASP A 17 5.65 2.53 -3.46
C ASP A 17 5.86 1.85 -2.10
N SER A 18 5.52 2.52 -1.03
CA SER A 18 5.58 1.99 0.32
C SER A 18 4.20 1.96 0.97
N MET A 19 3.99 0.98 1.84
CA MET A 19 2.84 1.01 2.74
C MET A 19 3.15 1.98 3.87
N CYS A 20 2.18 2.77 4.28
CA CYS A 20 2.28 3.67 5.42
C CYS A 20 1.10 3.50 6.36
N VAL A 21 1.36 3.71 7.65
CA VAL A 21 0.32 3.78 8.66
C VAL A 21 -0.35 5.14 8.56
N ILE A 22 -1.67 5.16 8.63
CA ILE A 22 -2.44 6.39 8.79
C ILE A 22 -3.30 6.32 10.06
N THR A 23 -3.41 7.45 10.74
CA THR A 23 -4.24 7.65 11.94
C THR A 23 -4.99 8.97 11.88
N ALA A 24 -5.98 9.16 12.74
CA ALA A 24 -6.55 10.47 12.98
C ALA A 24 -5.46 11.44 13.50
N PRO A 25 -5.60 12.77 13.25
CA PRO A 25 -4.61 13.77 13.70
C PRO A 25 -4.39 13.81 15.22
N ASP A 26 -5.41 13.49 16.00
CA ASP A 26 -5.42 13.48 17.47
C ASP A 26 -5.19 12.08 18.08
N HIS A 27 -4.89 11.06 17.23
CA HIS A 27 -4.64 9.70 17.69
C HIS A 27 -3.38 9.64 18.58
N PRO A 28 -3.35 8.80 19.64
CA PRO A 28 -2.19 8.66 20.55
C PRO A 28 -0.86 8.39 19.83
N LEU A 29 -0.89 7.70 18.70
CA LEU A 29 0.30 7.43 17.87
C LEU A 29 0.67 8.58 16.92
N ALA A 30 -0.13 9.62 16.77
CA ALA A 30 0.09 10.66 15.76
C ALA A 30 1.42 11.40 15.88
N SER A 31 2.02 11.42 17.07
CA SER A 31 3.33 12.01 17.35
C SER A 31 4.48 10.98 17.44
N ALA A 32 4.20 9.71 17.21
CA ALA A 32 5.20 8.65 17.27
C ALA A 32 6.21 8.80 16.11
N LYS A 33 7.51 8.59 16.38
CA LYS A 33 8.57 8.63 15.36
C LYS A 33 8.48 7.43 14.41
N SER A 34 8.06 6.29 14.92
CA SER A 34 7.77 5.06 14.16
C SER A 34 6.89 4.16 15.01
N VAL A 35 6.32 3.13 14.40
CA VAL A 35 5.47 2.15 15.06
C VAL A 35 5.72 0.76 14.49
N SER A 36 5.68 -0.27 15.35
CA SER A 36 5.76 -1.67 14.96
C SER A 36 4.39 -2.23 14.59
N LEU A 37 4.34 -3.30 13.80
CA LEU A 37 3.10 -4.02 13.52
C LEU A 37 2.49 -4.63 14.81
N THR A 38 3.33 -5.05 15.76
CA THR A 38 2.89 -5.53 17.06
C THR A 38 2.17 -4.46 17.88
N GLU A 39 2.68 -3.23 17.85
CA GLU A 39 2.04 -2.12 18.54
C GLU A 39 0.72 -1.73 17.85
N LEU A 40 0.74 -1.64 16.51
CA LEU A 40 -0.45 -1.36 15.73
C LEU A 40 -1.57 -2.37 15.92
N SER A 41 -1.24 -3.66 16.10
CA SER A 41 -2.24 -4.73 16.29
C SER A 41 -3.11 -4.57 17.54
N ARG A 42 -2.72 -3.69 18.47
CA ARG A 42 -3.48 -3.36 19.68
C ARG A 42 -4.61 -2.36 19.46
N PHE A 43 -4.62 -1.71 18.30
CA PHE A 43 -5.65 -0.73 17.93
C PHE A 43 -6.70 -1.34 17.00
N PRO A 44 -7.92 -0.78 16.95
CA PRO A 44 -8.90 -1.16 15.96
C PRO A 44 -8.34 -0.98 14.54
N PHE A 45 -8.29 -2.06 13.77
CA PHE A 45 -7.72 -2.05 12.43
C PHE A 45 -8.80 -1.91 11.36
N LEU A 46 -8.63 -0.98 10.43
CA LEU A 46 -9.47 -0.80 9.25
C LEU A 46 -8.65 -1.26 8.04
N MET A 47 -9.14 -2.22 7.28
CA MET A 47 -8.37 -2.89 6.25
C MET A 47 -9.06 -2.89 4.89
N ARG A 48 -8.27 -3.00 3.85
CA ARG A 48 -8.80 -3.35 2.54
C ARG A 48 -9.38 -4.77 2.58
N GLU A 49 -10.26 -5.04 1.64
CA GLU A 49 -10.84 -6.37 1.44
C GLU A 49 -9.79 -7.44 1.16
N LYS A 50 -10.10 -8.69 1.49
CA LYS A 50 -9.25 -9.83 1.14
C LYS A 50 -9.07 -9.94 -0.38
N GLY A 51 -7.86 -10.25 -0.83
CA GLY A 51 -7.50 -10.32 -2.25
C GLY A 51 -6.99 -9.00 -2.84
N SER A 52 -7.09 -7.87 -2.12
CA SER A 52 -6.38 -6.67 -2.56
C SER A 52 -4.88 -6.81 -2.33
N ALA A 53 -4.07 -6.38 -3.30
CA ALA A 53 -2.61 -6.53 -3.24
C ALA A 53 -1.98 -5.84 -2.00
N GLY A 54 -2.53 -4.70 -1.57
CA GLY A 54 -2.08 -4.03 -0.33
C GLY A 54 -2.41 -4.84 0.91
N ARG A 55 -3.60 -5.47 0.96
CA ARG A 55 -4.01 -6.34 2.05
C ARG A 55 -3.14 -7.60 2.12
N GLU A 56 -2.86 -8.24 1.00
CA GLU A 56 -2.01 -9.45 0.98
C GLU A 56 -0.58 -9.17 1.46
N LEU A 57 -0.01 -8.01 1.09
CA LEU A 57 1.30 -7.60 1.59
C LEU A 57 1.30 -7.40 3.11
N LEU A 58 0.26 -6.78 3.64
CA LEU A 58 0.11 -6.52 5.07
C LEU A 58 -0.13 -7.82 5.84
N ASP A 59 -1.00 -8.70 5.35
CA ASP A 59 -1.26 -10.01 5.95
C ASP A 59 0.01 -10.88 5.96
N ALA A 60 0.82 -10.83 4.89
CA ALA A 60 2.11 -11.51 4.85
C ALA A 60 3.09 -10.94 5.90
N ALA A 61 3.14 -9.62 6.08
CA ALA A 61 3.98 -8.98 7.08
C ALA A 61 3.56 -9.35 8.51
N PHE A 62 2.26 -9.38 8.80
CA PHE A 62 1.73 -9.88 10.08
C PHE A 62 2.08 -11.35 10.31
N SER A 63 1.89 -12.19 9.30
CA SER A 63 2.20 -13.64 9.38
C SER A 63 3.67 -13.90 9.67
N LEU A 64 4.59 -13.15 9.06
CA LEU A 64 6.03 -13.26 9.32
C LEU A 64 6.39 -12.94 10.78
N GLN A 65 5.63 -12.08 11.43
CA GLN A 65 5.80 -11.72 12.84
C GLN A 65 4.91 -12.53 13.78
N GLN A 66 4.18 -13.53 13.27
CA GLN A 66 3.22 -14.36 14.02
C GLN A 66 2.12 -13.53 14.72
N ILE A 67 1.75 -12.41 14.12
CA ILE A 67 0.69 -11.52 14.60
C ILE A 67 -0.62 -11.88 13.88
N THR A 68 -1.70 -12.03 14.65
CA THR A 68 -3.06 -12.19 14.11
C THR A 68 -3.84 -10.90 14.34
N VAL A 69 -4.37 -10.33 13.26
CA VAL A 69 -5.23 -9.15 13.31
C VAL A 69 -6.60 -9.49 12.75
N SER A 70 -7.63 -9.20 13.54
CA SER A 70 -9.02 -9.25 13.05
C SER A 70 -9.45 -7.81 12.75
N PRO A 71 -9.75 -7.47 11.48
CA PRO A 71 -10.15 -6.12 11.15
C PRO A 71 -11.49 -5.79 11.80
N ARG A 72 -11.59 -4.59 12.37
CA ARG A 72 -12.86 -4.06 12.87
C ARG A 72 -13.80 -3.70 11.72
N TRP A 73 -13.25 -3.31 10.60
CA TRP A 73 -13.98 -2.98 9.38
C TRP A 73 -13.15 -3.25 8.14
N GLU A 74 -13.80 -3.73 7.09
CA GLU A 74 -13.19 -3.96 5.79
C GLU A 74 -13.93 -3.15 4.71
N SER A 75 -13.19 -2.61 3.75
CA SER A 75 -13.77 -1.87 2.62
C SER A 75 -12.97 -2.06 1.34
N THR A 76 -13.66 -2.09 0.21
CA THR A 76 -13.06 -2.03 -1.13
C THR A 76 -12.63 -0.60 -1.51
N SER A 77 -13.14 0.41 -0.81
CA SER A 77 -12.83 1.82 -1.05
C SER A 77 -11.73 2.32 -0.12
N THR A 78 -10.57 2.67 -0.69
CA THR A 78 -9.49 3.32 0.06
C THR A 78 -9.95 4.64 0.68
N GLN A 79 -10.74 5.45 -0.05
CA GLN A 79 -11.22 6.73 0.47
C GLN A 79 -12.21 6.57 1.63
N ALA A 80 -13.01 5.52 1.63
CA ALA A 80 -13.88 5.22 2.78
C ALA A 80 -13.04 4.89 4.02
N LEU A 81 -11.95 4.11 3.85
CA LEU A 81 -11.02 3.81 4.94
C LEU A 81 -10.33 5.08 5.47
N VAL A 82 -9.85 5.95 4.58
CA VAL A 82 -9.22 7.22 4.97
C VAL A 82 -10.18 8.08 5.80
N LYS A 83 -11.43 8.24 5.35
CA LYS A 83 -12.45 8.99 6.10
C LYS A 83 -12.74 8.38 7.47
N ALA A 84 -12.87 7.06 7.53
CA ALA A 84 -13.11 6.36 8.78
C ALA A 84 -11.92 6.51 9.77
N VAL A 85 -10.69 6.48 9.26
CA VAL A 85 -9.48 6.75 10.06
C VAL A 85 -9.47 8.19 10.55
N ALA A 86 -9.80 9.16 9.70
CA ALA A 86 -9.85 10.57 10.06
C ALA A 86 -10.86 10.85 11.21
N GLU A 87 -11.98 10.11 11.21
CA GLU A 87 -13.00 10.17 12.28
C GLU A 87 -12.63 9.34 13.53
N GLY A 88 -11.40 8.83 13.62
CA GLY A 88 -10.92 8.12 14.80
C GLY A 88 -11.47 6.69 14.98
N LEU A 89 -12.05 6.06 13.94
CA LEU A 89 -12.59 4.71 14.06
C LEU A 89 -11.51 3.63 14.25
N GLY A 90 -10.26 3.97 13.94
CA GLY A 90 -9.11 3.08 14.09
C GLY A 90 -7.92 3.52 13.25
N VAL A 91 -6.98 2.59 13.04
CA VAL A 91 -5.77 2.78 12.23
C VAL A 91 -5.85 1.98 10.94
N SER A 92 -5.12 2.40 9.92
CA SER A 92 -5.00 1.64 8.67
C SER A 92 -3.57 1.66 8.13
N VAL A 93 -3.21 0.63 7.36
CA VAL A 93 -1.94 0.58 6.61
C VAL A 93 -2.27 0.50 5.13
N LEU A 94 -1.98 1.57 4.41
CA LEU A 94 -2.38 1.77 3.02
C LEU A 94 -1.17 2.18 2.17
N PRO A 95 -1.23 1.98 0.83
CA PRO A 95 -0.20 2.48 -0.07
C PRO A 95 -0.08 4.01 0.02
N TYR A 96 1.14 4.52 0.21
CA TYR A 96 1.40 5.95 0.35
C TYR A 96 0.86 6.77 -0.83
N LEU A 97 1.07 6.30 -2.06
CA LEU A 97 0.58 7.00 -3.25
C LEU A 97 -0.94 7.21 -3.27
N LEU A 98 -1.71 6.37 -2.58
CA LEU A 98 -3.17 6.48 -2.54
C LEU A 98 -3.68 7.43 -1.45
N VAL A 99 -2.84 7.74 -0.45
CA VAL A 99 -3.24 8.56 0.72
C VAL A 99 -2.37 9.81 0.87
N LYS A 100 -1.41 10.02 -0.04
CA LYS A 100 -0.48 11.16 -0.02
C LYS A 100 -1.21 12.50 0.12
N LYS A 101 -2.26 12.70 -0.67
CA LYS A 101 -3.04 13.94 -0.66
C LYS A 101 -3.69 14.18 0.71
N ASP A 102 -4.31 13.16 1.29
CA ASP A 102 -4.97 13.26 2.59
C ASP A 102 -3.96 13.54 3.72
N ILE A 103 -2.72 13.02 3.59
CA ILE A 103 -1.61 13.33 4.51
C ILE A 103 -1.17 14.79 4.34
N GLU A 104 -0.98 15.26 3.11
CA GLU A 104 -0.57 16.65 2.79
C GLU A 104 -1.62 17.66 3.24
N GLU A 105 -2.90 17.33 3.11
CA GLU A 105 -4.04 18.16 3.59
C GLU A 105 -4.24 18.08 5.11
N GLY A 106 -3.52 17.18 5.81
CA GLY A 106 -3.63 17.01 7.25
C GLY A 106 -4.90 16.29 7.73
N THR A 107 -5.68 15.71 6.79
CA THR A 107 -6.88 14.91 7.10
C THR A 107 -6.54 13.69 7.96
N VAL A 108 -5.38 13.08 7.68
CA VAL A 108 -4.81 11.99 8.46
C VAL A 108 -3.33 12.26 8.76
N ARG A 109 -2.80 11.58 9.76
CA ARG A 109 -1.36 11.59 10.08
C ARG A 109 -0.70 10.31 9.59
N GLN A 110 0.45 10.47 8.92
CA GLN A 110 1.31 9.36 8.59
C GLN A 110 2.26 9.06 9.73
N ILE A 111 2.41 7.76 10.04
CA ILE A 111 3.43 7.27 10.96
C ILE A 111 4.28 6.25 10.21
N PRO A 112 5.62 6.36 10.23
CA PRO A 112 6.50 5.38 9.63
C PRO A 112 6.39 4.03 10.33
N LEU A 113 6.41 2.93 9.56
CA LEU A 113 6.64 1.60 10.11
C LEU A 113 8.14 1.45 10.44
N ASP A 114 8.46 0.81 11.56
CA ASP A 114 9.83 0.44 11.95
C ASP A 114 10.47 -0.50 10.92
N GLN A 115 9.67 -1.37 10.31
CA GLN A 115 10.05 -2.22 9.18
C GLN A 115 9.25 -1.84 7.93
N PRO A 116 9.86 -1.12 6.97
CA PRO A 116 9.16 -0.64 5.79
C PRO A 116 8.63 -1.79 4.91
N ILE A 117 7.35 -1.75 4.57
CA ILE A 117 6.72 -2.65 3.61
C ILE A 117 6.70 -1.95 2.25
N ARG A 118 7.45 -2.47 1.29
CA ARG A 118 7.56 -1.90 -0.06
C ARG A 118 6.86 -2.76 -1.09
N ARG A 119 6.37 -2.13 -2.17
CA ARG A 119 5.80 -2.80 -3.33
C ARG A 119 6.33 -2.18 -4.62
N ASN A 120 6.43 -3.01 -5.67
CA ASN A 120 6.79 -2.54 -7.01
C ASN A 120 5.53 -2.46 -7.87
N LEU A 121 5.39 -1.37 -8.60
CA LEU A 121 4.39 -1.21 -9.65
C LEU A 121 5.01 -1.61 -10.97
N ASN A 122 4.33 -2.49 -11.70
CA ASN A 122 4.85 -3.09 -12.92
C ASN A 122 3.84 -2.95 -14.07
N VAL A 123 4.33 -2.69 -15.26
CA VAL A 123 3.56 -2.96 -16.49
C VAL A 123 3.76 -4.43 -16.82
N ILE A 124 2.65 -5.15 -16.98
CA ILE A 124 2.67 -6.60 -17.24
C ILE A 124 2.05 -6.88 -18.59
N TYR A 125 2.69 -7.75 -19.37
CA TYR A 125 2.16 -8.23 -20.62
C TYR A 125 2.64 -9.65 -20.96
N HIS A 126 1.90 -10.35 -21.81
CA HIS A 126 2.27 -11.69 -22.26
C HIS A 126 3.52 -11.61 -23.13
N LYS A 127 4.47 -12.55 -22.99
CA LYS A 127 5.74 -12.54 -23.74
C LYS A 127 5.57 -12.61 -25.26
N SER A 128 4.53 -13.32 -25.74
CA SER A 128 4.18 -13.39 -27.16
C SER A 128 3.33 -12.22 -27.66
N LYS A 129 3.03 -11.22 -26.80
CA LYS A 129 2.26 -10.07 -27.22
C LYS A 129 3.08 -9.21 -28.18
N PHE A 130 2.55 -8.96 -29.38
CA PHE A 130 3.08 -7.94 -30.26
C PHE A 130 2.84 -6.56 -29.63
N LEU A 131 3.91 -5.84 -29.36
CA LEU A 131 3.84 -4.49 -28.82
C LEU A 131 3.71 -3.49 -29.95
N THR A 132 2.56 -2.84 -30.03
CA THR A 132 2.36 -1.69 -30.92
C THR A 132 3.18 -0.48 -30.44
N ASP A 133 3.37 0.52 -31.29
CA ASP A 133 4.11 1.74 -30.95
C ASP A 133 3.45 2.48 -29.78
N ASN A 134 2.10 2.51 -29.72
CA ASN A 134 1.37 3.11 -28.59
C ASN A 134 1.63 2.36 -27.28
N MET A 135 1.72 1.03 -27.31
CA MET A 135 2.05 0.25 -26.09
C MET A 135 3.49 0.50 -25.64
N ARG A 136 4.44 0.62 -26.58
CA ARG A 136 5.83 0.98 -26.28
C ARG A 136 5.90 2.37 -25.65
N ALA A 137 5.25 3.36 -26.29
CA ALA A 137 5.17 4.72 -25.80
C ALA A 137 4.57 4.79 -24.37
N PHE A 138 3.52 4.01 -24.09
CA PHE A 138 2.93 3.92 -22.75
C PHE A 138 3.92 3.34 -21.72
N ILE A 139 4.63 2.27 -22.07
CA ILE A 139 5.64 1.67 -21.18
C ILE A 139 6.75 2.69 -20.87
N ASP A 140 7.20 3.43 -21.88
CA ASP A 140 8.25 4.44 -21.71
C ASP A 140 7.76 5.63 -20.88
N LEU A 141 6.49 6.04 -21.06
CA LEU A 141 5.84 7.05 -20.21
C LEU A 141 5.80 6.60 -18.74
N CYS A 142 5.40 5.36 -18.47
CA CYS A 142 5.42 4.79 -17.11
C CYS A 142 6.82 4.85 -16.49
N LYS A 143 7.87 4.45 -17.25
CA LYS A 143 9.25 4.50 -16.76
C LYS A 143 9.71 5.93 -16.48
N LYS A 144 9.35 6.88 -17.35
CA LYS A 144 9.66 8.30 -17.16
C LYS A 144 8.99 8.84 -15.90
N TYR A 145 7.70 8.56 -15.73
CA TYR A 145 6.94 8.98 -14.56
C TYR A 145 7.54 8.40 -13.25
N GLY A 146 7.89 7.12 -13.24
CA GLY A 146 8.49 6.48 -12.09
C GLY A 146 9.87 7.04 -11.68
N LYS A 147 10.60 7.65 -12.62
CA LYS A 147 11.87 8.36 -12.32
C LYS A 147 11.62 9.75 -11.72
N SER A 148 10.54 10.40 -12.10
CA SER A 148 10.19 11.76 -11.63
C SER A 148 9.47 11.75 -10.28
N ALA A 149 8.96 10.60 -9.83
CA ALA A 149 8.22 10.44 -8.58
C ALA A 149 9.14 10.05 -7.37
N LYS A 150 10.47 10.05 -7.59
CA LYS A 150 11.47 9.91 -6.53
C LYS A 150 11.81 11.28 -6.00
#